data_7e698aba2bd8c4e50f93ac04e95709a3
#
_entry.id   7e698aba2bd8c4e50f93ac04e95709a3
#
_cell.length_a   1.000
_cell.length_b   1.000
_cell.length_c   1.000
_cell.angle_alpha   90.00
_cell.angle_beta   90.00
_cell.angle_gamma   90.00
#
_symmetry.space_group_name_H-M   'P 1'
#
loop_
_entity.id
_entity.type
_entity.pdbx_description
1 polymer ?
#
loop_
_entity_poly.entity_id
_entity_poly.type
_entity_poly.pdbx_seq_one_letter_code
_entity_poly.pdbx_strand_id
1 'polypeptide(L)'
;MSEPEGAPEWIVTFSDIVSLLVTFFIMILTWSTLEVEDFELVRGSLQGALGVVGLTSDQTALIQRRQLLAERNERQGTDIPADQPRVENPYKDIPIRLRRELGEEVDFSTLRHGYRIRIMADLLFERGSARLTERSKAALRAIARILAPRDNPIRIEGHTDDRFEPTPAYPSAWHISTARATAAARYLATACGIQPERISVGGYADTRPALPNISDEQRRRNRRIDILILERPSQGR
;
A
#
# COMPACT_ATOMS: atom_id res chain seq x y z
N MET A 1 13.06 57.89 -53.30
CA MET A 1 13.40 57.13 -52.12
C MET A 1 12.07 56.72 -51.51
N SER A 2 11.65 55.47 -51.72
CA SER A 2 10.46 54.98 -51.08
C SER A 2 10.80 54.55 -49.64
N GLU A 3 10.03 55.08 -48.69
CA GLU A 3 10.13 54.66 -47.27
C GLU A 3 9.90 53.15 -47.18
N PRO A 4 10.66 52.43 -46.32
CA PRO A 4 10.40 51.01 -46.12
C PRO A 4 9.02 50.85 -45.46
N GLU A 5 8.09 50.14 -46.12
CA GLU A 5 6.82 49.74 -45.52
C GLU A 5 7.08 48.99 -44.22
N GLY A 6 6.63 49.56 -43.13
CA GLY A 6 6.67 48.90 -41.82
C GLY A 6 5.87 47.61 -41.85
N ALA A 7 6.25 46.64 -40.99
CA ALA A 7 5.51 45.37 -40.86
C ALA A 7 4.02 45.65 -40.64
N PRO A 8 3.13 44.88 -41.30
CA PRO A 8 1.67 45.07 -41.14
C PRO A 8 1.26 44.95 -39.67
N GLU A 9 0.41 45.82 -39.17
CA GLU A 9 -0.01 45.89 -37.74
C GLU A 9 -0.58 44.56 -37.20
N TRP A 10 -1.18 43.75 -38.05
CA TRP A 10 -1.68 42.44 -37.63
C TRP A 10 -0.58 41.43 -37.22
N ILE A 11 0.67 41.60 -37.74
CA ILE A 11 1.81 40.74 -37.38
C ILE A 11 2.20 40.96 -35.91
N VAL A 12 2.11 42.20 -35.43
CA VAL A 12 2.43 42.54 -34.05
C VAL A 12 1.41 41.89 -33.09
N THR A 13 0.14 42.04 -33.40
CA THR A 13 -0.94 41.42 -32.58
C THR A 13 -0.89 39.87 -32.64
N PHE A 14 -0.57 39.30 -33.78
CA PHE A 14 -0.38 37.88 -33.93
C PHE A 14 0.79 37.36 -33.14
N SER A 15 1.93 38.05 -33.17
CA SER A 15 3.13 37.65 -32.39
C SER A 15 2.89 37.73 -30.88
N ASP A 16 2.12 38.71 -30.42
CA ASP A 16 1.75 38.86 -29.01
C ASP A 16 0.88 37.67 -28.54
N ILE A 17 -0.15 37.34 -29.31
CA ILE A 17 -1.02 36.18 -29.00
C ILE A 17 -0.22 34.88 -28.97
N VAL A 18 0.69 34.65 -29.94
CA VAL A 18 1.53 33.45 -29.99
C VAL A 18 2.47 33.39 -28.79
N SER A 19 3.09 34.53 -28.41
CA SER A 19 3.97 34.59 -27.24
C SER A 19 3.21 34.31 -25.95
N LEU A 20 2.00 34.83 -25.78
CA LEU A 20 1.14 34.54 -24.63
C LEU A 20 0.74 33.06 -24.59
N LEU A 21 0.42 32.46 -25.74
CA LEU A 21 0.08 31.04 -25.84
C LEU A 21 1.27 30.14 -25.44
N VAL A 22 2.47 30.45 -25.92
CA VAL A 22 3.70 29.71 -25.58
C VAL A 22 4.01 29.81 -24.10
N THR A 23 3.96 31.02 -23.51
CA THR A 23 4.18 31.18 -22.07
C THR A 23 3.15 30.45 -21.22
N PHE A 24 1.88 30.42 -21.66
CA PHE A 24 0.83 29.66 -21.01
C PHE A 24 1.11 28.16 -21.03
N PHE A 25 1.52 27.58 -22.17
CA PHE A 25 1.89 26.17 -22.25
C PHE A 25 3.12 25.84 -21.42
N ILE A 26 4.14 26.69 -21.40
CA ILE A 26 5.32 26.49 -20.55
C ILE A 26 4.90 26.51 -19.08
N MET A 27 4.03 27.41 -18.68
CA MET A 27 3.51 27.49 -17.30
C MET A 27 2.72 26.23 -16.91
N ILE A 28 1.87 25.69 -17.80
CA ILE A 28 1.16 24.44 -17.56
C ILE A 28 2.13 23.26 -17.47
N LEU A 29 3.14 23.19 -18.35
CA LEU A 29 4.13 22.12 -18.32
C LEU A 29 4.99 22.14 -17.05
N THR A 30 5.34 23.33 -16.55
CA THR A 30 6.08 23.46 -15.29
C THR A 30 5.23 23.14 -14.06
N TRP A 31 3.91 23.29 -14.14
CA TRP A 31 3.00 22.92 -13.06
C TRP A 31 2.50 21.46 -13.15
N SER A 32 2.61 20.86 -14.31
CA SER A 32 2.28 19.45 -14.53
C SER A 32 3.46 18.57 -14.11
N THR A 33 3.74 18.49 -12.83
CA THR A 33 4.45 17.35 -12.26
C THR A 33 3.46 16.18 -12.25
N LEU A 34 3.35 15.49 -13.39
CA LEU A 34 2.73 14.18 -13.42
C LEU A 34 3.58 13.27 -12.53
N GLU A 35 3.11 13.01 -11.32
CA GLU A 35 3.68 11.97 -10.48
C GLU A 35 3.54 10.67 -11.26
N VAL A 36 4.66 10.09 -11.63
CA VAL A 36 4.74 8.83 -12.40
C VAL A 36 3.98 7.71 -11.68
N GLU A 37 3.81 7.82 -10.37
CA GLU A 37 3.05 6.89 -9.52
C GLU A 37 1.55 6.88 -9.86
N ASP A 38 0.95 8.02 -10.14
CA ASP A 38 -0.48 8.10 -10.50
C ASP A 38 -0.75 7.56 -11.90
N PHE A 39 0.21 7.70 -12.82
CA PHE A 39 0.10 7.14 -14.17
C PHE A 39 0.17 5.60 -14.17
N GLU A 40 1.02 4.99 -13.34
CA GLU A 40 1.08 3.53 -13.19
C GLU A 40 -0.20 2.96 -12.56
N LEU A 41 -0.84 3.70 -11.67
CA LEU A 41 -2.11 3.29 -11.04
C LEU A 41 -3.26 3.28 -12.07
N VAL A 42 -3.34 4.32 -12.90
CA VAL A 42 -4.33 4.41 -14.00
C VAL A 42 -4.07 3.35 -15.07
N ARG A 43 -2.82 3.11 -15.43
CA ARG A 43 -2.42 2.05 -16.37
C ARG A 43 -2.78 0.67 -15.86
N GLY A 44 -2.54 0.38 -14.56
CA GLY A 44 -2.90 -0.90 -13.94
C GLY A 44 -4.41 -1.13 -13.92
N SER A 45 -5.21 -0.10 -13.66
CA SER A 45 -6.68 -0.19 -13.66
C SER A 45 -7.26 -0.37 -15.07
N LEU A 46 -6.66 0.28 -16.08
CA LEU A 46 -7.06 0.13 -17.49
C LEU A 46 -6.71 -1.26 -18.04
N GLN A 47 -5.56 -1.83 -17.70
CA GLN A 47 -5.19 -3.19 -18.11
C GLN A 47 -6.11 -4.25 -17.45
N GLY A 48 -6.53 -4.05 -16.22
CA GLY A 48 -7.52 -4.90 -15.56
C GLY A 48 -8.91 -4.83 -16.18
N ALA A 49 -9.34 -3.65 -16.63
CA ALA A 49 -10.66 -3.41 -17.22
C ALA A 49 -10.79 -3.91 -18.67
N LEU A 50 -9.70 -3.95 -19.43
CA LEU A 50 -9.69 -4.35 -20.84
C LEU A 50 -9.42 -5.84 -21.07
N GLY A 51 -9.30 -6.67 -20.02
CA GLY A 51 -9.28 -8.13 -20.13
C GLY A 51 -8.14 -8.71 -20.98
N VAL A 52 -7.01 -8.00 -21.14
CA VAL A 52 -5.85 -8.52 -21.86
C VAL A 52 -5.10 -9.51 -20.96
N VAL A 53 -5.59 -10.75 -20.98
CA VAL A 53 -4.86 -11.93 -20.49
C VAL A 53 -3.78 -12.25 -21.51
N GLY A 54 -2.56 -11.88 -21.23
CA GLY A 54 -1.40 -12.12 -22.10
C GLY A 54 -0.09 -12.17 -21.33
N LEU A 55 0.19 -13.32 -20.73
CA LEU A 55 1.46 -14.06 -20.78
C LEU A 55 2.76 -13.37 -20.31
N THR A 56 3.25 -13.81 -19.15
CA THR A 56 4.65 -14.28 -18.87
C THR A 56 5.87 -13.44 -19.27
N SER A 57 5.76 -12.24 -19.83
CA SER A 57 6.92 -11.39 -20.13
C SER A 57 7.25 -10.38 -19.01
N ASP A 58 6.38 -10.24 -18.02
CA ASP A 58 6.45 -9.16 -17.02
C ASP A 58 7.49 -9.41 -15.91
N GLN A 59 7.81 -10.67 -15.62
CA GLN A 59 8.87 -10.96 -14.63
C GLN A 59 10.25 -10.59 -15.16
N THR A 60 10.50 -10.80 -16.44
CA THR A 60 11.78 -10.46 -17.06
C THR A 60 11.94 -8.95 -17.19
N ALA A 61 10.87 -8.23 -17.55
CA ALA A 61 10.86 -6.77 -17.63
C ALA A 61 11.07 -6.10 -16.27
N LEU A 62 10.48 -6.63 -15.20
CA LEU A 62 10.68 -6.13 -13.84
C LEU A 62 12.09 -6.37 -13.32
N ILE A 63 12.69 -7.53 -13.64
CA ILE A 63 14.07 -7.84 -13.26
C ILE A 63 15.03 -6.92 -14.04
N GLN A 64 14.81 -6.74 -15.34
CA GLN A 64 15.65 -5.88 -16.19
C GLN A 64 15.54 -4.40 -15.80
N ARG A 65 14.31 -3.93 -15.44
CA ARG A 65 14.10 -2.57 -14.94
C ARG A 65 14.77 -2.35 -13.57
N ARG A 66 14.76 -3.35 -12.72
CA ARG A 66 15.43 -3.30 -11.40
C ARG A 66 16.95 -3.24 -11.54
N GLN A 67 17.51 -3.94 -12.52
CA GLN A 67 18.94 -3.86 -12.85
C GLN A 67 19.31 -2.50 -13.46
N LEU A 68 18.52 -1.96 -14.38
CA LEU A 68 18.75 -0.64 -14.98
C LEU A 68 18.65 0.50 -13.96
N LEU A 69 17.76 0.40 -12.97
CA LEU A 69 17.65 1.37 -11.89
C LEU A 69 18.82 1.26 -10.90
N ALA A 70 19.33 0.06 -10.65
CA ALA A 70 20.51 -0.16 -9.83
C ALA A 70 21.76 0.40 -10.52
N GLU A 71 21.95 0.14 -11.82
CA GLU A 71 23.08 0.68 -12.62
C GLU A 71 22.99 2.21 -12.79
N ARG A 72 21.79 2.78 -12.86
CA ARG A 72 21.60 4.23 -12.93
C ARG A 72 21.96 4.92 -11.61
N ASN A 73 21.66 4.29 -10.48
CA ASN A 73 22.07 4.79 -9.14
C ASN A 73 23.59 4.69 -8.93
N GLU A 74 24.26 3.70 -9.51
CA GLU A 74 25.72 3.60 -9.44
C GLU A 74 26.44 4.61 -10.34
N ARG A 75 25.83 5.04 -11.45
CA ARG A 75 26.41 6.03 -12.37
C ARG A 75 26.14 7.48 -11.99
N GLN A 76 25.12 7.76 -11.18
CA GLN A 76 24.93 9.07 -10.55
C GLN A 76 25.61 9.02 -9.18
N GLY A 77 26.94 9.05 -9.20
CA GLY A 77 27.73 9.39 -8.01
C GLY A 77 27.39 10.80 -7.55
N THR A 78 26.26 10.95 -6.89
CA THR A 78 26.03 12.09 -6.03
C THR A 78 26.88 11.83 -4.79
N ASP A 79 27.93 12.63 -4.62
CA ASP A 79 28.63 12.79 -3.36
C ASP A 79 27.62 13.24 -2.28
N ILE A 80 26.86 12.27 -1.78
CA ILE A 80 26.11 12.44 -0.54
C ILE A 80 27.17 12.39 0.57
N PRO A 81 27.34 13.47 1.36
CA PRO A 81 28.30 13.48 2.45
C PRO A 81 28.07 12.22 3.31
N ALA A 82 29.15 11.48 3.57
CA ALA A 82 29.14 10.23 4.32
C ALA A 82 28.64 10.37 5.77
N ASP A 83 28.25 11.57 6.18
CA ASP A 83 27.88 11.93 7.56
C ASP A 83 26.38 12.19 7.76
N GLN A 84 25.54 11.82 6.79
CA GLN A 84 24.10 11.73 7.09
C GLN A 84 23.85 10.35 7.71
N PRO A 85 23.33 10.28 8.97
CA PRO A 85 22.95 9.00 9.55
C PRO A 85 21.94 8.36 8.57
N ARG A 86 22.34 7.27 7.91
CA ARG A 86 21.41 6.40 7.19
C ARG A 86 20.37 6.01 8.22
N VAL A 87 19.17 6.57 8.10
CA VAL A 87 18.01 6.11 8.85
C VAL A 87 17.78 4.68 8.40
N GLU A 88 18.41 3.73 9.08
CA GLU A 88 18.20 2.31 8.81
C GLU A 88 16.71 2.07 9.00
N ASN A 89 16.05 1.63 7.94
CA ASN A 89 14.65 1.24 8.03
C ASN A 89 14.54 0.05 9.00
N PRO A 90 14.05 0.24 10.23
CA PRO A 90 14.02 -0.81 11.25
C PRO A 90 13.11 -1.99 10.87
N TYR A 91 12.39 -1.86 9.76
CA TYR A 91 11.43 -2.85 9.25
C TYR A 91 11.95 -3.61 8.03
N LYS A 92 13.19 -3.35 7.58
CA LYS A 92 13.78 -3.95 6.37
C LYS A 92 13.78 -5.48 6.40
N ASP A 93 13.99 -6.07 7.56
CA ASP A 93 14.10 -7.52 7.74
C ASP A 93 12.76 -8.22 7.98
N ILE A 94 11.68 -7.47 8.21
CA ILE A 94 10.38 -8.04 8.57
C ILE A 94 9.80 -8.91 7.45
N PRO A 95 9.78 -8.51 6.19
CA PRO A 95 9.24 -9.34 5.10
C PRO A 95 9.93 -10.69 5.02
N ILE A 96 11.25 -10.70 5.18
CA ILE A 96 12.07 -11.93 5.09
C ILE A 96 11.74 -12.86 6.25
N ARG A 97 11.64 -12.33 7.48
CA ARG A 97 11.32 -13.10 8.68
C ARG A 97 9.91 -13.68 8.62
N LEU A 98 8.92 -12.86 8.23
CA LEU A 98 7.53 -13.30 8.09
C LEU A 98 7.38 -14.39 7.04
N ARG A 99 7.99 -14.22 5.86
CA ARG A 99 7.93 -15.22 4.80
C ARG A 99 8.59 -16.54 5.20
N ARG A 100 9.68 -16.48 5.97
CA ARG A 100 10.36 -17.68 6.48
C ARG A 100 9.50 -18.44 7.51
N GLU A 101 8.81 -17.73 8.41
CA GLU A 101 8.05 -18.34 9.51
C GLU A 101 6.62 -18.71 9.11
N LEU A 102 5.99 -17.95 8.21
CA LEU A 102 4.56 -18.03 7.92
C LEU A 102 4.23 -18.36 6.45
N GLY A 103 5.25 -18.42 5.57
CA GLY A 103 5.05 -18.72 4.16
C GLY A 103 4.41 -17.56 3.38
N GLU A 104 3.72 -17.90 2.28
CA GLU A 104 3.07 -16.94 1.37
C GLU A 104 1.66 -16.49 1.83
N GLU A 105 1.16 -17.04 2.95
CA GLU A 105 -0.16 -16.70 3.49
C GLU A 105 -0.18 -15.35 4.22
N VAL A 106 1.00 -14.74 4.37
CA VAL A 106 1.18 -13.43 5.00
C VAL A 106 1.92 -12.51 4.04
N ASP A 107 1.29 -11.38 3.73
CA ASP A 107 1.85 -10.33 2.88
C ASP A 107 2.29 -9.14 3.73
N PHE A 108 3.40 -8.52 3.32
CA PHE A 108 3.92 -7.32 3.96
C PHE A 108 4.07 -6.21 2.93
N SER A 109 3.51 -5.05 3.24
CA SER A 109 3.59 -3.87 2.38
C SER A 109 3.93 -2.62 3.18
N THR A 110 4.68 -1.71 2.53
CA THR A 110 4.95 -0.38 3.06
C THR A 110 3.78 0.54 2.72
N LEU A 111 3.38 1.36 3.67
CA LEU A 111 2.37 2.41 3.52
C LEU A 111 3.07 3.77 3.59
N ARG A 112 2.37 4.85 3.23
CA ARG A 112 2.89 6.22 3.34
C ARG A 112 3.31 6.57 4.78
N HIS A 113 2.60 6.05 5.79
CA HIS A 113 2.83 6.35 7.21
C HIS A 113 2.90 5.07 8.05
N GLY A 114 3.71 4.11 7.61
CA GLY A 114 3.93 2.87 8.34
C GLY A 114 3.98 1.62 7.48
N TYR A 115 3.56 0.51 8.08
CA TYR A 115 3.65 -0.81 7.44
C TYR A 115 2.37 -1.59 7.67
N ARG A 116 2.06 -2.49 6.74
CA ARG A 116 0.91 -3.39 6.83
C ARG A 116 1.38 -4.85 6.73
N ILE A 117 0.92 -5.64 7.67
CA ILE A 117 0.98 -7.10 7.64
C ILE A 117 -0.42 -7.59 7.33
N ARG A 118 -0.62 -8.24 6.20
CA ARG A 118 -1.89 -8.80 5.76
C ARG A 118 -1.86 -10.30 5.94
N ILE A 119 -2.91 -10.85 6.56
CA ILE A 119 -3.04 -12.27 6.86
C ILE A 119 -4.40 -12.74 6.39
N MET A 120 -4.47 -13.82 5.63
CA MET A 120 -5.74 -14.39 5.22
C MET A 120 -6.51 -14.92 6.45
N ALA A 121 -7.82 -14.64 6.50
CA ALA A 121 -8.65 -15.04 7.64
C ALA A 121 -8.74 -16.56 7.81
N ASP A 122 -8.66 -17.30 6.71
CA ASP A 122 -8.70 -18.78 6.70
C ASP A 122 -7.48 -19.39 7.41
N LEU A 123 -6.36 -18.65 7.50
CA LEU A 123 -5.20 -19.04 8.31
C LEU A 123 -5.45 -18.84 9.80
N LEU A 124 -6.14 -17.75 10.15
CA LEU A 124 -6.28 -17.32 11.53
C LEU A 124 -7.47 -17.95 12.26
N PHE A 125 -8.57 -18.17 11.57
CA PHE A 125 -9.84 -18.51 12.20
C PHE A 125 -10.46 -19.78 11.64
N GLU A 126 -11.23 -20.46 12.47
CA GLU A 126 -12.15 -21.49 12.03
C GLU A 126 -13.20 -20.87 11.08
N ARG A 127 -13.67 -21.67 10.14
CA ARG A 127 -14.64 -21.22 9.13
C ARG A 127 -15.91 -20.66 9.80
N GLY A 128 -16.35 -19.49 9.37
CA GLY A 128 -17.53 -18.84 9.92
C GLY A 128 -17.40 -18.35 11.36
N SER A 129 -16.20 -18.36 11.95
CA SER A 129 -15.96 -18.04 13.36
C SER A 129 -14.89 -16.95 13.54
N ALA A 130 -14.82 -16.38 14.73
CA ALA A 130 -13.73 -15.55 15.22
C ALA A 130 -12.83 -16.31 16.22
N ARG A 131 -12.95 -17.64 16.31
CA ARG A 131 -12.10 -18.48 17.15
C ARG A 131 -10.75 -18.68 16.48
N LEU A 132 -9.68 -18.35 17.19
CA LEU A 132 -8.31 -18.57 16.72
C LEU A 132 -7.95 -20.05 16.73
N THR A 133 -7.30 -20.52 15.66
CA THR A 133 -6.72 -21.87 15.58
C THR A 133 -5.36 -21.93 16.29
N GLU A 134 -4.83 -23.12 16.58
CA GLU A 134 -3.48 -23.25 17.14
C GLU A 134 -2.40 -22.72 16.16
N ARG A 135 -2.60 -22.96 14.86
CA ARG A 135 -1.72 -22.42 13.80
C ARG A 135 -1.70 -20.89 13.80
N SER A 136 -2.85 -20.25 13.99
CA SER A 136 -2.94 -18.79 14.05
C SER A 136 -2.26 -18.21 15.28
N LYS A 137 -2.33 -18.91 16.41
CA LYS A 137 -1.62 -18.48 17.63
C LYS A 137 -0.11 -18.47 17.42
N ALA A 138 0.43 -19.45 16.68
CA ALA A 138 1.85 -19.47 16.30
C ALA A 138 2.21 -18.28 15.39
N ALA A 139 1.36 -18.00 14.38
CA ALA A 139 1.54 -16.87 13.47
C ALA A 139 1.49 -15.52 14.21
N LEU A 140 0.51 -15.33 15.09
CA LEU A 140 0.40 -14.12 15.89
C LEU A 140 1.57 -13.94 16.87
N ARG A 141 2.10 -15.04 17.45
CA ARG A 141 3.33 -14.98 18.27
C ARG A 141 4.55 -14.55 17.45
N ALA A 142 4.69 -15.04 16.22
CA ALA A 142 5.77 -14.61 15.32
C ALA A 142 5.69 -13.12 15.01
N ILE A 143 4.49 -12.63 14.71
CA ILE A 143 4.24 -11.20 14.48
C ILE A 143 4.50 -10.39 15.75
N ALA A 144 4.05 -10.87 16.91
CA ALA A 144 4.28 -10.19 18.19
C ALA A 144 5.77 -10.00 18.50
N ARG A 145 6.63 -10.97 18.19
CA ARG A 145 8.09 -10.84 18.33
C ARG A 145 8.69 -9.69 17.52
N ILE A 146 8.04 -9.38 16.39
CA ILE A 146 8.42 -8.24 15.54
C ILE A 146 7.89 -6.92 16.11
N LEU A 147 6.69 -6.94 16.69
CA LEU A 147 6.02 -5.74 17.21
C LEU A 147 6.49 -5.35 18.61
N ALA A 148 6.90 -6.32 19.45
CA ALA A 148 7.24 -6.11 20.85
C ALA A 148 8.42 -5.12 21.07
N PRO A 149 9.51 -5.15 20.28
CA PRO A 149 10.63 -4.23 20.47
C PRO A 149 10.34 -2.78 20.05
N ARG A 150 9.14 -2.51 19.57
CA ARG A 150 8.75 -1.22 19.01
C ARG A 150 7.58 -0.65 19.79
N ASP A 151 7.53 0.68 19.88
CA ASP A 151 6.44 1.38 20.59
C ASP A 151 5.39 1.97 19.64
N ASN A 152 5.40 1.60 18.37
CA ASN A 152 4.48 2.11 17.36
C ASN A 152 3.02 1.77 17.71
N PRO A 153 2.07 2.66 17.44
CA PRO A 153 0.65 2.33 17.47
C PRO A 153 0.33 1.22 16.46
N ILE A 154 -0.55 0.31 16.85
CA ILE A 154 -0.96 -0.84 16.05
C ILE A 154 -2.45 -0.74 15.83
N ARG A 155 -2.88 -0.87 14.58
CA ARG A 155 -4.30 -0.98 14.24
C ARG A 155 -4.56 -2.32 13.60
N ILE A 156 -5.56 -3.04 14.10
CA ILE A 156 -5.97 -4.35 13.61
C ILE A 156 -7.30 -4.20 12.92
N GLU A 157 -7.33 -4.47 11.62
CA GLU A 157 -8.50 -4.29 10.77
C GLU A 157 -9.00 -5.64 10.25
N GLY A 158 -10.30 -5.90 10.45
CA GLY A 158 -10.97 -7.11 9.96
C GLY A 158 -11.79 -6.83 8.71
N HIS A 159 -11.70 -7.72 7.73
CA HIS A 159 -12.42 -7.63 6.47
C HIS A 159 -13.09 -8.94 6.11
N THR A 160 -14.20 -8.86 5.37
CA THR A 160 -14.90 -10.00 4.76
C THR A 160 -14.90 -9.87 3.25
N ASP A 161 -15.46 -10.86 2.57
CA ASP A 161 -15.89 -10.77 1.19
C ASP A 161 -17.37 -10.35 1.10
N ASP A 162 -17.90 -10.28 -0.12
CA ASP A 162 -19.28 -9.91 -0.45
C ASP A 162 -20.30 -11.06 -0.24
N ARG A 163 -19.85 -12.28 0.10
CA ARG A 163 -20.68 -13.47 0.26
C ARG A 163 -20.84 -13.90 1.73
N PHE A 164 -20.78 -12.94 2.65
CA PHE A 164 -21.00 -13.25 4.05
C PHE A 164 -22.46 -13.67 4.29
N GLU A 165 -22.64 -14.83 4.91
CA GLU A 165 -23.95 -15.31 5.37
C GLU A 165 -24.13 -15.01 6.86
N PRO A 166 -25.19 -14.30 7.26
CA PRO A 166 -25.49 -14.04 8.67
C PRO A 166 -25.68 -15.31 9.47
N THR A 167 -25.18 -15.32 10.69
CA THR A 167 -25.38 -16.40 11.66
C THR A 167 -25.92 -15.82 12.98
N PRO A 168 -26.53 -16.62 13.87
CA PRO A 168 -26.95 -16.14 15.17
C PRO A 168 -25.83 -15.49 15.99
N ALA A 169 -24.59 -15.99 15.85
CA ALA A 169 -23.41 -15.43 16.53
C ALA A 169 -22.89 -14.16 15.85
N TYR A 170 -23.10 -14.01 14.54
CA TYR A 170 -22.63 -12.88 13.75
C TYR A 170 -23.73 -12.42 12.79
N PRO A 171 -24.63 -11.53 13.22
CA PRO A 171 -25.79 -11.10 12.44
C PRO A 171 -25.42 -10.31 11.16
N SER A 172 -24.21 -9.78 11.05
CA SER A 172 -23.72 -9.10 9.84
C SER A 172 -22.22 -9.25 9.65
N ALA A 173 -21.74 -8.94 8.44
CA ALA A 173 -20.32 -8.91 8.11
C ALA A 173 -19.51 -7.97 9.02
N TRP A 174 -20.12 -6.91 9.53
CA TRP A 174 -19.54 -6.00 10.50
C TRP A 174 -19.25 -6.68 11.84
N HIS A 175 -20.16 -7.54 12.30
CA HIS A 175 -19.99 -8.26 13.56
C HIS A 175 -18.82 -9.23 13.48
N ILE A 176 -18.76 -10.07 12.43
CA ILE A 176 -17.68 -11.05 12.32
C ILE A 176 -16.32 -10.41 12.05
N SER A 177 -16.25 -9.36 11.21
CA SER A 177 -15.00 -8.66 10.93
C SER A 177 -14.43 -7.99 12.18
N THR A 178 -15.28 -7.33 12.98
CA THR A 178 -14.90 -6.73 14.26
C THR A 178 -14.51 -7.79 15.27
N ALA A 179 -15.29 -8.87 15.40
CA ALA A 179 -15.00 -9.96 16.33
C ALA A 179 -13.65 -10.63 16.04
N ARG A 180 -13.31 -10.85 14.76
CA ARG A 180 -12.03 -11.40 14.33
C ARG A 180 -10.87 -10.47 14.66
N ALA A 181 -11.00 -9.18 14.34
CA ALA A 181 -9.98 -8.18 14.67
C ALA A 181 -9.78 -8.08 16.20
N THR A 182 -10.86 -8.11 16.97
CA THR A 182 -10.83 -8.11 18.46
C THR A 182 -10.17 -9.38 19.00
N ALA A 183 -10.44 -10.56 18.42
CA ALA A 183 -9.83 -11.81 18.85
C ALA A 183 -8.31 -11.81 18.65
N ALA A 184 -7.84 -11.31 17.50
CA ALA A 184 -6.42 -11.14 17.23
C ALA A 184 -5.77 -10.13 18.18
N ALA A 185 -6.40 -8.96 18.38
CA ALA A 185 -5.95 -7.93 19.30
C ALA A 185 -5.81 -8.44 20.73
N ARG A 186 -6.85 -9.10 21.23
CA ARG A 186 -6.84 -9.69 22.57
C ARG A 186 -5.70 -10.69 22.73
N TYR A 187 -5.49 -11.57 21.75
CA TYR A 187 -4.39 -12.53 21.82
C TYR A 187 -3.02 -11.85 21.85
N LEU A 188 -2.80 -10.84 21.02
CA LEU A 188 -1.56 -10.06 21.02
C LEU A 188 -1.33 -9.35 22.37
N ALA A 189 -2.38 -8.79 22.97
CA ALA A 189 -2.26 -8.13 24.28
C ALA A 189 -2.05 -9.14 25.41
N THR A 190 -2.91 -10.17 25.53
CA THR A 190 -2.92 -11.04 26.73
C THR A 190 -1.90 -12.16 26.70
N ALA A 191 -1.66 -12.74 25.51
CA ALA A 191 -0.77 -13.89 25.35
C ALA A 191 0.64 -13.52 24.85
N CYS A 192 0.77 -12.38 24.19
CA CYS A 192 2.03 -11.95 23.59
C CYS A 192 2.63 -10.70 24.26
N GLY A 193 1.96 -10.09 25.23
CA GLY A 193 2.49 -8.97 25.99
C GLY A 193 2.58 -7.63 25.26
N ILE A 194 1.84 -7.47 24.16
CA ILE A 194 1.74 -6.18 23.49
C ILE A 194 0.86 -5.24 24.34
N GLN A 195 1.36 -4.05 24.64
CA GLN A 195 0.64 -3.06 25.46
C GLN A 195 -0.71 -2.71 24.85
N PRO A 196 -1.85 -2.87 25.58
CA PRO A 196 -3.19 -2.62 25.05
C PRO A 196 -3.37 -1.19 24.53
N GLU A 197 -2.71 -0.21 25.12
CA GLU A 197 -2.77 1.22 24.77
C GLU A 197 -2.26 1.48 23.35
N ARG A 198 -1.43 0.59 22.83
CA ARG A 198 -0.92 0.64 21.46
C ARG A 198 -1.91 0.08 20.44
N ILE A 199 -2.91 -0.69 20.88
CA ILE A 199 -3.76 -1.47 19.99
C ILE A 199 -5.09 -0.75 19.77
N SER A 200 -5.42 -0.51 18.51
CA SER A 200 -6.76 -0.12 18.08
C SER A 200 -7.36 -1.18 17.16
N VAL A 201 -8.68 -1.33 17.17
CA VAL A 201 -9.40 -2.38 16.44
C VAL A 201 -10.47 -1.75 15.55
N GLY A 202 -10.61 -2.26 14.33
CA GLY A 202 -11.67 -1.88 13.41
C GLY A 202 -12.19 -3.09 12.62
N GLY A 203 -13.50 -3.15 12.40
CA GLY A 203 -14.12 -4.07 11.45
C GLY A 203 -14.67 -3.28 10.27
N TYR A 204 -14.41 -3.71 9.07
CA TYR A 204 -14.80 -2.99 7.84
C TYR A 204 -15.71 -3.82 6.92
N ALA A 205 -16.12 -5.00 7.35
CA ALA A 205 -16.96 -5.88 6.52
C ALA A 205 -16.33 -6.03 5.11
N ASP A 206 -17.14 -5.93 4.06
CA ASP A 206 -16.76 -5.96 2.64
C ASP A 206 -16.57 -4.57 2.02
N THR A 207 -16.65 -3.49 2.82
CA THR A 207 -16.62 -2.10 2.32
C THR A 207 -15.26 -1.66 1.80
N ARG A 208 -14.18 -2.38 2.17
CA ARG A 208 -12.80 -2.08 1.75
C ARG A 208 -12.15 -3.32 1.16
N PRO A 209 -12.59 -3.78 -0.02
CA PRO A 209 -12.00 -4.95 -0.65
C PRO A 209 -10.56 -4.67 -1.09
N ALA A 210 -9.68 -5.66 -0.94
CA ALA A 210 -8.31 -5.58 -1.45
C ALA A 210 -8.25 -5.86 -2.94
N LEU A 211 -9.17 -6.69 -3.43
CA LEU A 211 -9.35 -7.08 -4.82
C LEU A 211 -10.84 -7.07 -5.16
N PRO A 212 -11.23 -6.89 -6.43
CA PRO A 212 -12.61 -7.06 -6.85
C PRO A 212 -13.14 -8.45 -6.49
N ASN A 213 -14.40 -8.55 -6.03
CA ASN A 213 -15.02 -9.83 -5.63
C ASN A 213 -15.52 -10.67 -6.84
N ILE A 214 -14.68 -10.86 -7.87
CA ILE A 214 -15.07 -11.54 -9.12
C ILE A 214 -14.88 -13.06 -9.00
N SER A 215 -13.75 -13.51 -8.44
CA SER A 215 -13.41 -14.93 -8.29
C SER A 215 -13.37 -15.36 -6.82
N ASP A 216 -13.46 -16.66 -6.56
CA ASP A 216 -13.37 -17.20 -5.20
C ASP A 216 -11.98 -16.99 -4.59
N GLU A 217 -10.93 -16.98 -5.41
CA GLU A 217 -9.58 -16.66 -4.97
C GLU A 217 -9.48 -15.19 -4.51
N GLN A 218 -10.08 -14.27 -5.24
CA GLN A 218 -10.10 -12.85 -4.86
C GLN A 218 -10.94 -12.63 -3.59
N ARG A 219 -12.08 -13.30 -3.45
CA ARG A 219 -12.88 -13.29 -2.23
C ARG A 219 -12.10 -13.83 -1.04
N ARG A 220 -11.34 -14.92 -1.24
CA ARG A 220 -10.46 -15.47 -0.20
C ARG A 220 -9.43 -14.45 0.28
N ARG A 221 -8.84 -13.68 -0.63
CA ARG A 221 -7.89 -12.59 -0.29
C ARG A 221 -8.59 -11.40 0.37
N ASN A 222 -9.87 -11.18 0.10
CA ASN A 222 -10.65 -10.14 0.77
C ASN A 222 -11.00 -10.53 2.20
N ARG A 223 -11.22 -11.82 2.50
CA ARG A 223 -11.33 -12.32 3.87
C ARG A 223 -9.97 -12.30 4.56
N ARG A 224 -9.65 -11.21 5.23
CA ARG A 224 -8.32 -10.96 5.79
C ARG A 224 -8.36 -10.18 7.10
N ILE A 225 -7.22 -10.21 7.78
CA ILE A 225 -6.87 -9.28 8.85
C ILE A 225 -5.66 -8.47 8.37
N ASP A 226 -5.76 -7.17 8.42
CA ASP A 226 -4.66 -6.24 8.20
C ASP A 226 -4.16 -5.74 9.56
N ILE A 227 -2.88 -5.91 9.87
CA ILE A 227 -2.21 -5.37 11.05
C ILE A 227 -1.36 -4.20 10.57
N LEU A 228 -1.76 -2.99 10.91
CA LEU A 228 -1.09 -1.75 10.53
C LEU A 228 -0.16 -1.32 11.67
N ILE A 229 1.10 -1.13 11.36
CA ILE A 229 2.11 -0.55 12.24
C ILE A 229 2.24 0.91 11.82
N LEU A 230 1.71 1.81 12.63
CA LEU A 230 1.63 3.23 12.29
C LEU A 230 2.87 3.96 12.79
N GLU A 231 3.36 4.91 12.02
CA GLU A 231 4.37 5.85 12.50
C GLU A 231 3.77 6.73 13.59
N ARG A 232 4.56 7.02 14.62
CA ARG A 232 4.16 8.06 15.58
C ARG A 232 4.20 9.40 14.86
N PRO A 233 3.14 10.22 14.95
CA PRO A 233 3.25 11.60 14.50
C PRO A 233 4.44 12.21 15.23
N SER A 234 5.38 12.79 14.46
CA SER A 234 6.47 13.57 15.03
C SER A 234 5.85 14.64 15.93
N GLN A 235 6.03 14.53 17.24
CA GLN A 235 5.68 15.62 18.15
C GLN A 235 6.60 16.77 17.76
N GLY A 236 6.06 17.73 17.00
CA GLY A 236 6.75 18.97 16.70
C GLY A 236 7.14 19.62 18.02
N ARG A 237 8.46 19.74 18.20
CA ARG A 237 9.04 20.64 19.20
C ARG A 237 8.89 22.06 18.74
#